data_c257132891de2d02f88d7f2604c569cc
#
_entry.id   c257132891de2d02f88d7f2604c569cc
#
_cell.length_a   1.000
_cell.length_b   1.000
_cell.length_c   1.000
_cell.angle_alpha   90.00
_cell.angle_beta   90.00
_cell.angle_gamma   90.00
#
_symmetry.space_group_name_H-M   'P 1'
#
loop_
_entity.id
_entity.type
_entity.pdbx_description
1 polymer ?
#
loop_
_entity_poly.entity_id
_entity_poly.type
_entity_poly.pdbx_seq_one_letter_code
_entity_poly.pdbx_strand_id
1 'polypeptide(L)'
;MLASSEIPIVFPEYEYKITQKDGKLFIYDGIAKKYRALTPEEWVRQHCLNYLTQHLNYPPSIIQIERGHEIDQMQRRTDIQVFDKQGKVFMLIECKAPHV
;
A
#
# COMPACT_ATOMS: atom_id res chain seq x y z
N MET A 1 -5.35 19.21 -9.16
CA MET A 1 -4.89 19.17 -8.39
C MET A 1 -3.70 19.37 -8.33
N LEU A 2 -3.30 19.72 -8.05
CA LEU A 2 -2.29 19.83 -7.97
C LEU A 2 -1.68 19.21 -7.93
N ALA A 3 -1.95 19.42 -8.28
CA ALA A 3 -1.29 18.72 -8.40
C ALA A 3 -0.64 18.23 -7.39
N SER A 4 -1.33 17.43 -6.85
CA SER A 4 -0.74 16.73 -5.78
C SER A 4 0.50 16.03 -6.22
N SER A 5 0.63 15.80 -7.50
CA SER A 5 1.84 15.16 -7.97
C SER A 5 3.07 16.01 -7.75
N GLU A 6 2.87 17.28 -7.48
CA GLU A 6 4.01 18.14 -7.25
C GLU A 6 4.25 18.41 -5.80
N ILE A 7 3.44 17.83 -4.94
CA ILE A 7 3.60 18.00 -3.51
C ILE A 7 4.09 16.68 -2.96
N PRO A 8 5.30 16.64 -2.42
CA PRO A 8 5.79 15.38 -1.87
C PRO A 8 4.91 14.92 -0.73
N ILE A 9 4.59 13.66 -0.73
CA ILE A 9 3.85 13.06 0.36
C ILE A 9 4.85 12.33 1.24
N VAL A 10 4.94 12.76 2.47
CA VAL A 10 5.86 12.16 3.43
C VAL A 10 5.02 11.43 4.44
N PHE A 11 5.11 10.11 4.42
CA PHE A 11 4.41 9.31 5.40
C PHE A 11 5.19 9.29 6.70
N PRO A 12 4.50 9.24 7.84
CA PRO A 12 5.20 9.10 9.11
C PRO A 12 5.96 7.77 9.16
N GLU A 13 7.04 7.78 9.86
CA GLU A 13 7.80 6.55 10.05
C GLU A 13 7.04 5.63 10.98
N TYR A 14 7.24 4.34 10.79
CA TYR A 14 6.63 3.36 11.65
C TYR A 14 7.61 2.20 11.83
N GLU A 15 7.30 1.32 12.75
CA GLU A 15 8.16 0.18 13.02
C GLU A 15 7.87 -0.91 12.01
N TYR A 16 8.56 -0.87 10.90
CA TYR A 16 8.42 -1.91 9.89
C TYR A 16 9.40 -3.04 10.21
N LYS A 17 9.07 -4.21 9.68
CA LYS A 17 9.90 -5.37 9.87
C LYS A 17 10.46 -5.81 8.53
N ILE A 18 11.77 -5.89 8.46
CA ILE A 18 12.46 -6.30 7.26
C ILE A 18 13.30 -7.51 7.59
N THR A 19 13.26 -8.53 6.76
CA THR A 19 14.08 -9.71 6.91
C THR A 19 14.80 -9.99 5.61
N GLN A 20 15.82 -10.81 5.69
CA GLN A 20 16.61 -11.16 4.53
C GLN A 20 16.63 -12.68 4.41
N LYS A 21 16.42 -13.16 3.18
CA LYS A 21 16.45 -14.58 2.92
C LYS A 21 17.03 -14.79 1.53
N ASP A 22 18.06 -15.62 1.45
CA ASP A 22 18.72 -15.94 0.18
C ASP A 22 19.18 -14.69 -0.54
N GLY A 23 19.69 -13.73 0.22
CA GLY A 23 20.19 -12.50 -0.37
C GLY A 23 19.15 -11.49 -0.77
N LYS A 24 17.88 -11.76 -0.50
CA LYS A 24 16.81 -10.85 -0.87
C LYS A 24 16.14 -10.30 0.38
N LEU A 25 15.66 -9.06 0.26
CA LEU A 25 15.00 -8.38 1.36
C LEU A 25 13.49 -8.50 1.25
N PHE A 26 12.85 -8.65 2.39
CA PHE A 26 11.40 -8.75 2.48
C PHE A 26 10.90 -7.83 3.57
N ILE A 27 9.72 -7.28 3.36
CA ILE A 27 9.06 -6.42 4.35
C ILE A 27 7.75 -7.05 4.77
N TYR A 28 7.43 -6.96 6.06
CA TYR A 28 6.23 -7.57 6.59
C TYR A 28 5.01 -6.74 6.29
N ASP A 29 3.97 -7.40 5.80
CA ASP A 29 2.68 -6.79 5.51
C ASP A 29 1.71 -7.20 6.61
N GLY A 30 1.34 -6.25 7.47
CA GLY A 30 0.47 -6.54 8.60
C GLY A 30 -0.98 -6.77 8.21
N ILE A 31 -1.40 -6.33 7.03
CA ILE A 31 -2.75 -6.59 6.57
C ILE A 31 -2.86 -8.02 6.05
N ALA A 32 -1.93 -8.40 5.18
CA ALA A 32 -1.94 -9.75 4.62
C ALA A 32 -1.29 -10.76 5.55
N LYS A 33 -0.59 -10.28 6.56
CA LYS A 33 0.08 -11.11 7.56
C LYS A 33 1.10 -12.03 6.93
N LYS A 34 1.90 -11.47 6.05
CA LYS A 34 2.98 -12.20 5.42
C LYS A 34 4.05 -11.24 4.97
N TYR A 35 5.21 -11.79 4.67
CA TYR A 35 6.31 -11.00 4.13
C TYR A 35 6.17 -10.88 2.62
N ARG A 36 6.53 -9.72 2.10
CA ARG A 36 6.53 -9.46 0.67
C ARG A 36 7.90 -9.00 0.25
N ALA A 37 8.25 -9.28 -1.01
CA ALA A 37 9.52 -8.81 -1.53
C ALA A 37 9.59 -7.29 -1.39
N LEU A 38 10.72 -6.81 -0.91
CA LEU A 38 10.89 -5.39 -0.68
C LEU A 38 11.34 -4.73 -1.97
N THR A 39 10.43 -4.01 -2.57
CA THR A 39 10.69 -3.20 -3.75
C THR A 39 10.37 -1.76 -3.40
N PRO A 40 10.80 -0.79 -4.22
CA PRO A 40 10.43 0.59 -3.93
C PRO A 40 8.93 0.80 -3.86
N GLU A 41 8.17 0.15 -4.73
CA GLU A 41 6.71 0.28 -4.66
C GLU A 41 6.15 -0.36 -3.41
N GLU A 42 6.69 -1.51 -3.01
CA GLU A 42 6.20 -2.16 -1.81
C GLU A 42 6.51 -1.34 -0.57
N TRP A 43 7.66 -0.68 -0.55
CA TRP A 43 8.00 0.22 0.53
C TRP A 43 6.94 1.31 0.68
N VAL A 44 6.56 1.93 -0.45
CA VAL A 44 5.56 2.98 -0.42
C VAL A 44 4.21 2.41 0.02
N ARG A 45 3.86 1.24 -0.49
CA ARG A 45 2.56 0.65 -0.15
C ARG A 45 2.47 0.37 1.34
N GLN A 46 3.52 -0.17 1.95
CA GLN A 46 3.48 -0.49 3.36
C GLN A 46 3.37 0.77 4.21
N HIS A 47 4.06 1.83 3.82
CA HIS A 47 3.93 3.08 4.54
C HIS A 47 2.52 3.65 4.40
N CYS A 48 1.92 3.51 3.23
CA CYS A 48 0.56 3.97 3.03
C CYS A 48 -0.43 3.18 3.87
N LEU A 49 -0.26 1.85 3.92
CA LEU A 49 -1.14 1.01 4.73
C LEU A 49 -1.03 1.38 6.20
N ASN A 50 0.18 1.64 6.68
CA ASN A 50 0.33 2.05 8.06
C ASN A 50 -0.36 3.38 8.31
N TYR A 51 -0.24 4.31 7.39
CA TYR A 51 -0.89 5.61 7.53
C TYR A 51 -2.41 5.45 7.62
N LEU A 52 -2.98 4.62 6.75
CA LEU A 52 -4.42 4.41 6.74
C LEU A 52 -4.91 3.81 8.05
N THR A 53 -4.18 2.85 8.60
CA THR A 53 -4.65 2.15 9.79
C THR A 53 -4.31 2.89 11.07
N GLN A 54 -3.13 3.49 11.16
CA GLN A 54 -2.67 4.06 12.41
C GLN A 54 -3.00 5.53 12.56
N HIS A 55 -3.05 6.25 11.47
CA HIS A 55 -3.32 7.69 11.54
C HIS A 55 -4.74 8.03 11.14
N LEU A 56 -5.28 7.37 10.14
CA LEU A 56 -6.65 7.62 9.73
C LEU A 56 -7.63 6.66 10.36
N ASN A 57 -7.12 5.64 11.06
CA ASN A 57 -7.94 4.73 11.87
C ASN A 57 -8.92 3.90 11.05
N TYR A 58 -8.60 3.60 9.83
CA TYR A 58 -9.43 2.66 9.08
C TYR A 58 -9.15 1.25 9.59
N PRO A 59 -10.19 0.46 9.83
CA PRO A 59 -9.95 -0.92 10.28
C PRO A 59 -9.29 -1.72 9.18
N PRO A 60 -8.35 -2.59 9.52
CA PRO A 60 -7.75 -3.44 8.49
C PRO A 60 -8.76 -4.28 7.72
N SER A 61 -9.89 -4.60 8.33
CA SER A 61 -10.87 -5.47 7.69
C SER A 61 -11.52 -4.85 6.47
N ILE A 62 -11.45 -3.54 6.30
CA ILE A 62 -12.03 -2.90 5.11
C ILE A 62 -10.97 -2.52 4.10
N ILE A 63 -9.74 -2.98 4.27
CA ILE A 63 -8.65 -2.67 3.36
C ILE A 63 -8.29 -3.93 2.60
N GLN A 64 -8.27 -3.83 1.29
CA GLN A 64 -7.88 -4.93 0.44
C GLN A 64 -6.66 -4.54 -0.36
N ILE A 65 -5.67 -5.42 -0.39
CA ILE A 65 -4.43 -5.19 -1.10
C ILE A 65 -4.46 -5.98 -2.38
N GLU A 66 -4.11 -5.33 -3.48
CA GLU A 66 -4.08 -6.00 -4.76
C GLU A 66 -2.90 -6.94 -4.85
N ARG A 67 -3.08 -7.96 -5.62
CA ARG A 67 -2.07 -9.00 -5.69
C ARG A 67 -1.16 -8.88 -6.87
N GLY A 68 -1.26 -7.80 -7.60
CA GLY A 68 -0.31 -7.57 -8.66
C GLY A 68 -0.68 -8.09 -10.01
N HIS A 69 -1.75 -8.87 -10.16
CA HIS A 69 -2.19 -9.22 -11.47
C HIS A 69 -3.36 -8.35 -11.84
N GLU A 70 -3.61 -8.27 -13.08
CA GLU A 70 -4.59 -7.34 -13.51
C GLU A 70 -5.94 -7.70 -12.97
N ILE A 71 -6.66 -6.68 -12.60
CA ILE A 71 -7.95 -6.85 -11.99
C ILE A 71 -9.03 -6.64 -13.01
N ASP A 72 -8.80 -5.78 -13.96
CA ASP A 72 -9.84 -5.49 -14.92
C ASP A 72 -9.24 -5.41 -16.29
N GLN A 73 -10.13 -5.30 -17.27
CA GLN A 73 -9.74 -5.29 -18.65
C GLN A 73 -9.03 -4.04 -19.07
N MET A 74 -9.09 -3.02 -18.25
CA MET A 74 -8.48 -1.76 -18.59
C MET A 74 -7.05 -1.69 -18.14
N GLN A 75 -6.57 -2.77 -17.55
CA GLN A 75 -5.19 -2.85 -17.13
C GLN A 75 -4.82 -1.81 -16.12
N ARG A 76 -5.80 -1.38 -15.35
CA ARG A 76 -5.56 -0.49 -14.27
C ARG A 76 -5.12 -1.28 -13.10
N ARG A 77 -4.11 -0.79 -12.44
CA ARG A 77 -3.63 -1.43 -11.23
C ARG A 77 -3.99 -0.57 -10.05
N THR A 78 -4.70 -1.17 -9.13
CA THR A 78 -5.03 -0.53 -7.88
C THR A 78 -4.32 -1.27 -6.79
N ASP A 79 -3.44 -0.59 -6.07
CA ASP A 79 -2.64 -1.27 -5.07
C ASP A 79 -3.39 -1.47 -3.77
N ILE A 80 -4.26 -0.55 -3.42
CA ILE A 80 -5.01 -0.62 -2.17
C ILE A 80 -6.44 -0.20 -2.44
N GLN A 81 -7.38 -0.94 -1.90
CA GLN A 81 -8.80 -0.59 -1.94
C GLN A 81 -9.32 -0.49 -0.53
N VAL A 82 -10.06 0.58 -0.25
CA VAL A 82 -10.72 0.75 1.04
C VAL A 82 -12.22 0.76 0.79
N PHE A 83 -12.95 -0.01 1.59
CA PHE A 83 -14.39 -0.19 1.40
C PHE A 83 -15.17 0.55 2.46
N ASP A 84 -16.40 0.92 2.14
CA ASP A 84 -17.27 1.56 3.11
C ASP A 84 -18.08 0.52 3.86
N LYS A 85 -19.01 0.98 4.70
CA LYS A 85 -19.79 0.06 5.53
C LYS A 85 -20.74 -0.80 4.73
N GLN A 86 -21.07 -0.37 3.53
CA GLN A 86 -21.95 -1.15 2.66
C GLN A 86 -21.17 -2.09 1.76
N GLY A 87 -19.87 -2.15 1.90
CA GLY A 87 -19.05 -3.01 1.07
C GLY A 87 -18.72 -2.44 -0.28
N LYS A 88 -18.95 -1.16 -0.48
CA LYS A 88 -18.61 -0.52 -1.74
C LYS A 88 -17.24 0.12 -1.65
N VAL A 89 -16.57 0.20 -2.78
CA VAL A 89 -15.26 0.82 -2.82
C VAL A 89 -15.40 2.30 -2.48
N PHE A 90 -14.68 2.70 -1.46
CA PHE A 90 -14.69 4.06 -0.98
C PHE A 90 -13.46 4.82 -1.46
N MET A 91 -12.33 4.13 -1.58
CA MET A 91 -11.08 4.77 -1.94
C MET A 91 -10.20 3.79 -2.69
N LEU A 92 -9.59 4.24 -3.76
CA LEU A 92 -8.63 3.47 -4.52
C LEU A 92 -7.30 4.20 -4.46
N ILE A 93 -6.24 3.45 -4.16
CA ILE A 93 -4.92 4.05 -4.02
C ILE A 93 -3.94 3.30 -4.92
N GLU A 94 -3.19 4.05 -5.68
CA GLU A 94 -2.14 3.51 -6.51
C GLU A 94 -0.81 4.00 -5.97
N CYS A 95 0.08 3.06 -5.68
CA CYS A 95 1.37 3.38 -5.10
C CYS A 95 2.44 3.30 -6.17
N LYS A 96 3.25 4.33 -6.24
CA LYS A 96 4.32 4.38 -7.22
C LYS A 96 5.61 4.73 -6.54
N ALA A 97 6.68 4.13 -7.03
CA ALA A 97 7.99 4.47 -6.53
C ALA A 97 8.37 5.87 -7.00
N PRO A 98 9.10 6.59 -6.19
CA PRO A 98 9.57 7.91 -6.63
C PRO A 98 10.49 7.77 -7.82
N HIS A 99 10.45 8.75 -8.67
CA HIS A 99 11.40 8.81 -9.77
C HIS A 99 12.75 9.26 -9.25
N VAL A 100 13.75 8.71 -9.86
CA VAL A 100 15.11 9.05 -9.45
C VAL A 100 15.78 9.84 -10.55
#